data_543f6e9362b9f3ff0e807ffa13782b3f
#
_entry.id   543f6e9362b9f3ff0e807ffa13782b3f
#
_cell.length_a   1.000
_cell.length_b   1.000
_cell.length_c   1.000
_cell.angle_alpha   90.00
_cell.angle_beta   90.00
_cell.angle_gamma   90.00
#
_symmetry.space_group_name_H-M   'P 1'
#
loop_
_entity.id
_entity.type
_entity.pdbx_description
1 polymer ?
#
loop_
_entity_poly.entity_id
_entity_poly.type
_entity_poly.pdbx_seq_one_letter_code
_entity_poly.pdbx_strand_id
1 'polypeptide(L)'
;YNPPIPQSDVQNLTSDLLAKAEKKLSIKAGENLSAGDIVKIERISGEPVALKIRDNNSNFYDSFVTAGTGTSWSSFQIYKLDSDRLVVVGISANSLYCRIYNITTKTWGTSIQIDTSTVSLVSGCVNTTDNVIVVAWVKSSIAYTRLLTWSGETLTAQGTNQRINGTATTVPVSSLAYVPTANKIVCLYNDGTSNYTISGTINTGTWQVTWDDAYKHNPVIGFTNSATVCYVPVIDRVFVLGKWSPYTRMSIYRFDTGNLTPITGQDVGNITYSYERAISIGNNRVMFTGWREEAVTIRIYTIGESTITLDYITTLVDYTGASFITSVYNSTEDTIYLIYLDLALCHYIIMPMQFDGTNLHFGLPTVYAYAGSNTGGTFCIDAVEYGNRIVGIQRTRLDSNYNHIVIHSLYDDRMNVFGFVKVGANSGQNAIVVPLGFLDDTRNGLVVGRHYFIGADGNLQTFRTPFYYGKAISSTEIQTCDLTIGRQVL
;
A
#
# COMPACT_ATOMS: atom_id res chain seq x y z
N TYR A 1 -23.62 -38.06 22.08
CA TYR A 1 -24.00 -37.75 23.46
C TYR A 1 -22.93 -36.81 24.03
N ASN A 2 -23.22 -35.54 24.09
CA ASN A 2 -22.34 -34.59 24.81
C ASN A 2 -22.68 -34.73 26.30
N PRO A 3 -21.73 -35.06 27.18
CA PRO A 3 -21.99 -35.07 28.62
C PRO A 3 -22.42 -33.66 29.06
N PRO A 4 -23.30 -33.56 30.05
CA PRO A 4 -23.73 -32.27 30.58
C PRO A 4 -22.51 -31.53 31.13
N ILE A 5 -22.44 -30.22 30.82
CA ILE A 5 -21.36 -29.35 31.32
C ILE A 5 -21.39 -29.38 32.84
N PRO A 6 -20.27 -29.66 33.51
CA PRO A 6 -20.22 -29.67 34.97
C PRO A 6 -20.71 -28.34 35.55
N GLN A 7 -21.43 -28.40 36.65
CA GLN A 7 -22.00 -27.21 37.31
C GLN A 7 -20.90 -26.23 37.78
N SER A 8 -19.70 -26.74 38.08
CA SER A 8 -18.52 -25.96 38.39
C SER A 8 -18.06 -25.10 37.21
N ASP A 9 -18.16 -25.62 35.99
CA ASP A 9 -17.71 -24.89 34.79
C ASP A 9 -18.70 -23.79 34.42
N VAL A 10 -20.00 -24.03 34.68
CA VAL A 10 -21.04 -23.00 34.53
C VAL A 10 -20.87 -21.89 35.58
N GLN A 11 -20.51 -22.23 36.80
CA GLN A 11 -20.25 -21.25 37.86
C GLN A 11 -18.97 -20.45 37.58
N ASN A 12 -17.90 -21.08 37.10
CA ASN A 12 -16.69 -20.43 36.73
C ASN A 12 -16.90 -19.48 35.52
N LEU A 13 -17.67 -19.92 34.52
CA LEU A 13 -18.05 -19.09 33.38
C LEU A 13 -18.87 -17.87 33.81
N THR A 14 -19.77 -18.03 34.78
CA THR A 14 -20.59 -16.93 35.31
C THR A 14 -19.74 -15.97 36.15
N SER A 15 -18.80 -16.44 36.95
CA SER A 15 -17.89 -15.61 37.71
C SER A 15 -16.89 -14.88 36.82
N ASP A 16 -16.39 -15.52 35.77
CA ASP A 16 -15.52 -14.90 34.76
C ASP A 16 -16.28 -13.86 33.94
N LEU A 17 -17.53 -14.09 33.60
CA LEU A 17 -18.38 -13.12 32.92
C LEU A 17 -18.72 -11.94 33.84
N LEU A 18 -18.99 -12.17 35.12
CA LEU A 18 -19.20 -11.11 36.10
C LEU A 18 -17.93 -10.32 36.37
N ALA A 19 -16.79 -10.98 36.51
CA ALA A 19 -15.50 -10.31 36.65
C ALA A 19 -15.12 -9.46 35.40
N LYS A 20 -15.51 -9.95 34.22
CA LYS A 20 -15.40 -9.16 32.98
C LYS A 20 -16.41 -8.02 32.94
N ALA A 21 -17.66 -8.24 33.37
CA ALA A 21 -18.71 -7.21 33.37
C ALA A 21 -18.43 -6.03 34.32
N GLU A 22 -17.52 -6.20 35.29
CA GLU A 22 -17.14 -5.16 36.25
C GLU A 22 -15.82 -4.44 35.91
N LYS A 23 -15.15 -4.76 34.79
CA LYS A 23 -13.94 -4.02 34.38
C LYS A 23 -14.28 -2.60 33.92
N LYS A 24 -14.54 -1.76 34.91
CA LYS A 24 -14.62 -0.31 34.73
C LYS A 24 -13.29 0.28 35.12
N LEU A 25 -12.71 1.09 34.23
CA LEU A 25 -11.47 1.78 34.48
C LEU A 25 -11.77 3.24 34.85
N SER A 26 -11.27 3.66 36.02
CA SER A 26 -11.27 5.07 36.38
C SER A 26 -10.05 5.72 35.79
N ILE A 27 -10.24 6.54 34.76
CA ILE A 27 -9.15 7.16 33.99
C ILE A 27 -9.36 8.68 33.96
N LYS A 28 -8.27 9.42 34.13
CA LYS A 28 -8.27 10.86 34.04
C LYS A 28 -8.75 11.31 32.65
N ALA A 29 -9.74 12.19 32.60
CA ALA A 29 -10.22 12.81 31.36
C ALA A 29 -9.22 13.89 30.93
N GLY A 30 -8.71 13.81 29.70
CA GLY A 30 -7.87 14.84 29.11
C GLY A 30 -8.68 16.03 28.58
N GLU A 31 -9.99 15.83 28.45
CA GLU A 31 -10.96 16.81 27.98
C GLU A 31 -12.34 16.52 28.61
N ASN A 32 -13.35 17.35 28.34
CA ASN A 32 -14.70 17.08 28.80
C ASN A 32 -15.28 15.86 28.07
N LEU A 33 -15.61 14.82 28.82
CA LEU A 33 -16.17 13.56 28.30
C LEU A 33 -17.62 13.41 28.78
N SER A 34 -18.48 12.93 27.88
CA SER A 34 -19.88 12.61 28.16
C SER A 34 -20.09 11.09 28.15
N ALA A 35 -21.12 10.60 28.81
CA ALA A 35 -21.53 9.19 28.69
C ALA A 35 -21.82 8.88 27.21
N GLY A 36 -21.33 7.75 26.73
CA GLY A 36 -21.43 7.33 25.35
C GLY A 36 -20.29 7.81 24.43
N ASP A 37 -19.42 8.73 24.85
CA ASP A 37 -18.26 9.08 24.04
C ASP A 37 -17.35 7.86 23.82
N ILE A 38 -16.93 7.66 22.59
CA ILE A 38 -15.94 6.64 22.24
C ILE A 38 -14.56 7.24 22.46
N VAL A 39 -13.68 6.53 23.16
CA VAL A 39 -12.40 7.07 23.63
C VAL A 39 -11.23 6.17 23.27
N LYS A 40 -10.06 6.80 23.12
CA LYS A 40 -8.73 6.21 23.14
C LYS A 40 -8.04 6.53 24.47
N ILE A 41 -7.01 5.79 24.81
CA ILE A 41 -6.15 6.07 25.96
C ILE A 41 -4.78 6.47 25.44
N GLU A 42 -4.33 7.65 25.83
CA GLU A 42 -2.97 8.13 25.58
C GLU A 42 -2.20 8.36 26.88
N ARG A 43 -0.87 8.35 26.82
CA ARG A 43 -0.04 8.76 27.93
C ARG A 43 0.37 10.21 27.77
N ILE A 44 -0.13 11.07 28.65
CA ILE A 44 0.25 12.48 28.69
C ILE A 44 1.08 12.69 29.96
N SER A 45 2.33 13.13 29.81
CA SER A 45 3.27 13.27 30.93
C SER A 45 3.42 11.99 31.75
N GLY A 46 3.33 10.80 31.11
CA GLY A 46 3.46 9.51 31.76
C GLY A 46 2.17 8.92 32.33
N GLU A 47 1.12 9.71 32.50
CA GLU A 47 -0.16 9.27 33.03
C GLU A 47 -1.14 8.85 31.93
N PRO A 48 -1.93 7.78 32.15
CA PRO A 48 -2.97 7.39 31.19
C PRO A 48 -4.13 8.39 31.24
N VAL A 49 -4.49 8.91 30.07
CA VAL A 49 -5.54 9.92 29.90
C VAL A 49 -6.53 9.45 28.84
N ALA A 50 -7.82 9.55 29.15
CA ALA A 50 -8.88 9.27 28.18
C ALA A 50 -9.16 10.52 27.32
N LEU A 51 -9.13 10.34 26.01
CA LEU A 51 -9.43 11.36 25.02
C LEU A 51 -10.53 10.86 24.10
N LYS A 52 -11.44 11.76 23.73
CA LYS A 52 -12.50 11.44 22.77
C LYS A 52 -11.89 11.14 21.39
N ILE A 53 -12.43 10.11 20.74
CA ILE A 53 -12.16 9.92 19.32
C ILE A 53 -12.74 11.08 18.55
N ARG A 54 -11.89 11.80 17.85
CA ARG A 54 -12.27 12.93 16.99
C ARG A 54 -11.91 12.61 15.56
N ASP A 55 -12.62 13.25 14.65
CA ASP A 55 -12.18 13.34 13.27
C ASP A 55 -10.91 14.19 13.20
N ASN A 56 -9.77 13.54 13.06
CA ASN A 56 -8.49 14.22 12.84
C ASN A 56 -8.31 14.70 11.40
N ASN A 57 -9.39 14.95 10.66
CA ASN A 57 -9.36 15.18 9.21
C ASN A 57 -8.71 14.01 8.45
N SER A 58 -8.60 12.85 9.07
CA SER A 58 -8.24 11.62 8.40
C SER A 58 -9.45 11.16 7.61
N ASN A 59 -9.71 11.81 6.48
CA ASN A 59 -10.63 11.27 5.52
C ASN A 59 -10.05 9.91 5.11
N PHE A 60 -10.74 8.86 5.47
CA PHE A 60 -10.35 7.48 5.18
C PHE A 60 -10.12 7.28 3.70
N TYR A 61 -10.81 8.03 2.87
CA TYR A 61 -10.51 8.21 1.46
C TYR A 61 -11.03 9.56 0.99
N ASP A 62 -10.16 10.29 0.35
CA ASP A 62 -10.55 11.26 -0.63
C ASP A 62 -10.72 10.51 -1.94
N SER A 63 -11.90 10.01 -2.19
CA SER A 63 -12.18 9.50 -3.50
C SER A 63 -12.48 10.66 -4.41
N PHE A 64 -11.70 10.83 -5.45
CA PHE A 64 -12.15 11.67 -6.53
C PHE A 64 -11.79 11.01 -7.85
N VAL A 65 -12.65 11.26 -8.75
CA VAL A 65 -12.56 10.73 -10.10
C VAL A 65 -11.39 11.42 -10.79
N THR A 66 -10.47 10.66 -11.34
CA THR A 66 -9.51 11.21 -12.30
C THR A 66 -10.28 11.67 -13.51
N ALA A 67 -10.97 12.77 -13.34
CA ALA A 67 -11.85 13.25 -14.37
C ALA A 67 -11.08 14.00 -15.43
N GLY A 68 -11.61 14.04 -16.51
CA GLY A 68 -11.37 14.89 -17.65
C GLY A 68 -11.97 14.29 -18.89
N THR A 69 -12.01 12.97 -19.00
CA THR A 69 -12.41 12.33 -20.24
C THR A 69 -13.50 11.26 -20.11
N GLY A 70 -13.97 10.98 -18.87
CA GLY A 70 -14.91 9.87 -18.64
C GLY A 70 -14.32 8.49 -18.87
N THR A 71 -12.99 8.40 -19.05
CA THR A 71 -12.30 7.15 -19.36
C THR A 71 -11.47 6.70 -18.17
N SER A 72 -11.60 5.43 -17.82
CA SER A 72 -10.79 4.78 -16.79
C SER A 72 -9.38 4.52 -17.28
N TRP A 73 -8.40 4.67 -16.40
CA TRP A 73 -7.04 4.25 -16.68
C TRP A 73 -6.93 2.73 -16.49
N SER A 74 -6.39 2.05 -17.47
CA SER A 74 -6.29 0.59 -17.47
C SER A 74 -5.01 0.06 -16.80
N SER A 75 -3.98 0.88 -16.73
CA SER A 75 -2.71 0.62 -16.05
C SER A 75 -2.17 1.94 -15.54
N PHE A 76 -1.66 1.95 -14.32
CA PHE A 76 -1.07 3.17 -13.75
C PHE A 76 -0.02 2.83 -12.71
N GLN A 77 0.84 3.80 -12.45
CA GLN A 77 1.78 3.83 -11.33
C GLN A 77 1.80 5.22 -10.70
N ILE A 78 2.15 5.28 -9.43
CA ILE A 78 2.30 6.53 -8.70
C ILE A 78 3.71 6.66 -8.13
N TYR A 79 4.21 7.89 -8.10
CA TYR A 79 5.52 8.21 -7.57
C TYR A 79 5.45 9.47 -6.73
N LYS A 80 6.15 9.44 -5.60
CA LYS A 80 6.30 10.60 -4.72
C LYS A 80 7.21 11.62 -5.41
N LEU A 81 6.76 12.87 -5.48
CA LEU A 81 7.56 13.99 -5.99
C LEU A 81 8.25 14.73 -4.83
N ASP A 82 7.49 15.07 -3.80
CA ASP A 82 7.95 15.78 -2.62
C ASP A 82 7.03 15.50 -1.41
N SER A 83 7.05 16.37 -0.39
CA SER A 83 6.23 16.21 0.82
C SER A 83 4.72 16.26 0.59
N ASP A 84 4.27 16.92 -0.47
CA ASP A 84 2.85 17.23 -0.68
C ASP A 84 2.30 16.73 -2.02
N ARG A 85 3.15 16.29 -2.94
CA ARG A 85 2.75 15.97 -4.32
C ARG A 85 3.21 14.60 -4.76
N LEU A 86 2.34 13.94 -5.49
CA LEU A 86 2.65 12.73 -6.25
C LEU A 86 2.32 12.92 -7.73
N VAL A 87 2.97 12.15 -8.57
CA VAL A 87 2.62 12.02 -9.99
C VAL A 87 1.97 10.66 -10.22
N VAL A 88 0.88 10.69 -10.97
CA VAL A 88 0.24 9.50 -11.51
C VAL A 88 0.59 9.40 -12.99
N VAL A 89 1.09 8.25 -13.38
CA VAL A 89 1.39 7.90 -14.77
C VAL A 89 0.48 6.74 -15.16
N GLY A 90 -0.28 6.87 -16.22
CA GLY A 90 -1.25 5.81 -16.56
C GLY A 90 -1.72 5.83 -18.00
N ILE A 91 -2.35 4.73 -18.40
CA ILE A 91 -2.87 4.49 -19.73
C ILE A 91 -4.38 4.61 -19.71
N SER A 92 -4.91 5.50 -20.57
CA SER A 92 -6.35 5.66 -20.81
C SER A 92 -6.62 5.64 -22.30
N ALA A 93 -7.59 4.84 -22.73
CA ALA A 93 -7.95 4.69 -24.13
C ALA A 93 -6.71 4.48 -25.05
N ASN A 94 -5.79 3.62 -24.63
CA ASN A 94 -4.52 3.30 -25.31
C ASN A 94 -3.55 4.50 -25.46
N SER A 95 -3.74 5.58 -24.73
CA SER A 95 -2.86 6.75 -24.70
C SER A 95 -2.24 6.91 -23.32
N LEU A 96 -1.02 7.45 -23.28
CA LEU A 96 -0.27 7.67 -22.05
C LEU A 96 -0.53 9.07 -21.52
N TYR A 97 -0.91 9.14 -20.25
CA TYR A 97 -1.17 10.38 -19.53
C TYR A 97 -0.36 10.45 -18.24
N CYS A 98 -0.03 11.68 -17.84
CA CYS A 98 0.55 11.99 -16.54
C CYS A 98 -0.21 13.15 -15.89
N ARG A 99 -0.32 13.10 -14.56
CA ARG A 99 -1.00 14.12 -13.78
C ARG A 99 -0.43 14.20 -12.37
N ILE A 100 -0.30 15.40 -11.82
CA ILE A 100 0.09 15.61 -10.42
C ILE A 100 -1.16 15.68 -9.55
N TYR A 101 -1.06 15.09 -8.37
CA TYR A 101 -2.00 15.24 -7.29
C TYR A 101 -1.32 15.90 -6.09
N ASN A 102 -1.95 16.91 -5.54
CA ASN A 102 -1.53 17.55 -4.30
C ASN A 102 -2.32 16.96 -3.13
N ILE A 103 -1.60 16.32 -2.20
CA ILE A 103 -2.20 15.59 -1.07
C ILE A 103 -2.75 16.56 -0.03
N THR A 104 -2.11 17.71 0.15
CA THR A 104 -2.50 18.70 1.16
C THR A 104 -3.74 19.47 0.74
N THR A 105 -3.75 19.99 -0.49
CA THR A 105 -4.90 20.74 -1.02
C THR A 105 -5.98 19.83 -1.58
N LYS A 106 -5.66 18.55 -1.79
CA LYS A 106 -6.56 17.55 -2.36
C LYS A 106 -7.00 17.90 -3.79
N THR A 107 -6.11 18.50 -4.55
CA THR A 107 -6.38 18.98 -5.91
C THR A 107 -5.55 18.26 -6.96
N TRP A 108 -6.13 18.12 -8.13
CA TRP A 108 -5.45 17.64 -9.32
C TRP A 108 -4.93 18.80 -10.17
N GLY A 109 -3.67 18.71 -10.57
CA GLY A 109 -3.14 19.53 -11.63
C GLY A 109 -3.72 19.18 -13.00
N THR A 110 -3.26 19.87 -14.04
CA THR A 110 -3.67 19.59 -15.41
C THR A 110 -3.06 18.29 -15.92
N SER A 111 -3.88 17.43 -16.53
CA SER A 111 -3.40 16.22 -17.19
C SER A 111 -2.66 16.54 -18.47
N ILE A 112 -1.51 15.92 -18.69
CA ILE A 112 -0.80 15.99 -19.96
C ILE A 112 -0.80 14.64 -20.66
N GLN A 113 -0.98 14.65 -21.97
CA GLN A 113 -0.84 13.48 -22.82
C GLN A 113 0.61 13.37 -23.32
N ILE A 114 1.26 12.25 -23.02
CA ILE A 114 2.65 12.01 -23.40
C ILE A 114 2.74 11.31 -24.76
N ASP A 115 1.86 10.36 -25.01
CA ASP A 115 1.80 9.63 -26.27
C ASP A 115 0.35 9.23 -26.61
N THR A 116 0.11 8.99 -27.89
CA THR A 116 -1.19 8.64 -28.44
C THR A 116 -1.17 7.23 -29.00
N SER A 117 -2.27 6.51 -28.86
CA SER A 117 -2.59 5.20 -29.46
C SER A 117 -1.59 4.05 -29.19
N THR A 118 -2.12 2.86 -29.04
CA THR A 118 -1.39 1.57 -28.90
C THR A 118 -0.37 1.51 -27.75
N VAL A 119 -0.50 2.38 -26.75
CA VAL A 119 0.36 2.33 -25.54
C VAL A 119 -0.08 1.15 -24.67
N SER A 120 0.90 0.35 -24.28
CA SER A 120 0.75 -0.72 -23.31
C SER A 120 1.94 -0.67 -22.35
N LEU A 121 1.79 -1.19 -21.14
CA LEU A 121 2.81 -1.21 -20.10
C LEU A 121 3.41 0.17 -19.84
N VAL A 122 3.49 0.52 -18.59
CA VAL A 122 4.07 1.78 -18.15
C VAL A 122 4.95 1.55 -16.93
N SER A 123 6.06 2.23 -16.87
CA SER A 123 6.95 2.31 -15.73
C SER A 123 7.49 3.73 -15.59
N GLY A 124 7.99 4.07 -14.40
CA GLY A 124 8.62 5.38 -14.20
C GLY A 124 9.53 5.39 -12.98
N CYS A 125 10.19 6.48 -12.78
CA CYS A 125 10.89 6.84 -11.56
C CYS A 125 11.04 8.35 -11.46
N VAL A 126 11.36 8.84 -10.26
CA VAL A 126 11.64 10.27 -10.03
C VAL A 126 13.11 10.43 -9.70
N ASN A 127 13.79 11.23 -10.50
CA ASN A 127 15.11 11.72 -10.19
C ASN A 127 14.94 12.98 -9.31
N THR A 128 15.19 12.82 -8.03
CA THR A 128 15.02 13.89 -7.03
C THR A 128 16.16 14.90 -7.06
N THR A 129 17.31 14.57 -7.65
CA THR A 129 18.45 15.48 -7.78
C THR A 129 18.19 16.56 -8.84
N ASP A 130 17.68 16.15 -10.00
CA ASP A 130 17.44 17.06 -11.12
C ASP A 130 15.96 17.51 -11.21
N ASN A 131 15.08 17.03 -10.31
CA ASN A 131 13.64 17.25 -10.36
C ASN A 131 13.02 16.81 -11.70
N VAL A 132 13.34 15.60 -12.13
CA VAL A 132 12.89 15.02 -13.38
C VAL A 132 12.14 13.73 -13.13
N ILE A 133 10.99 13.59 -13.75
CA ILE A 133 10.25 12.34 -13.83
C ILE A 133 10.67 11.66 -15.13
N VAL A 134 11.09 10.40 -15.01
CA VAL A 134 11.35 9.53 -16.16
C VAL A 134 10.19 8.60 -16.35
N VAL A 135 9.57 8.62 -17.51
CA VAL A 135 8.46 7.73 -17.86
C VAL A 135 8.91 6.82 -18.99
N ALA A 136 8.66 5.52 -18.85
CA ALA A 136 8.89 4.53 -19.89
C ALA A 136 7.59 3.82 -20.24
N TRP A 137 7.40 3.48 -21.49
CA TRP A 137 6.21 2.77 -21.98
C TRP A 137 6.51 1.96 -23.22
N VAL A 138 5.59 1.05 -23.53
CA VAL A 138 5.63 0.29 -24.78
C VAL A 138 4.55 0.81 -25.71
N LYS A 139 4.92 1.03 -26.98
CA LYS A 139 4.03 1.41 -28.07
C LYS A 139 4.39 0.62 -29.31
N SER A 140 3.45 -0.12 -29.86
CA SER A 140 3.65 -0.93 -31.07
C SER A 140 4.92 -1.80 -31.01
N SER A 141 5.14 -2.47 -29.88
CA SER A 141 6.32 -3.32 -29.60
C SER A 141 7.66 -2.56 -29.68
N ILE A 142 7.66 -1.30 -29.31
CA ILE A 142 8.87 -0.49 -29.13
C ILE A 142 8.78 0.18 -27.76
N ALA A 143 9.85 0.07 -26.99
CA ALA A 143 9.94 0.72 -25.67
C ALA A 143 10.54 2.11 -25.79
N TYR A 144 9.85 3.08 -25.23
CA TYR A 144 10.22 4.50 -25.23
C TYR A 144 10.39 5.03 -23.83
N THR A 145 11.16 6.13 -23.74
CA THR A 145 11.23 7.00 -22.56
C THR A 145 10.96 8.45 -22.94
N ARG A 146 10.48 9.21 -21.97
CA ARG A 146 10.39 10.66 -22.03
C ARG A 146 10.64 11.27 -20.66
N LEU A 147 11.20 12.46 -20.64
CA LEU A 147 11.46 13.21 -19.42
C LEU A 147 10.35 14.24 -19.21
N LEU A 148 9.95 14.40 -17.95
CA LEU A 148 9.00 15.43 -17.54
C LEU A 148 9.63 16.24 -16.42
N THR A 149 9.32 17.52 -16.39
CA THR A 149 9.60 18.41 -15.25
C THR A 149 8.29 18.90 -14.66
N TRP A 150 8.32 19.42 -13.44
CA TRP A 150 7.13 19.97 -12.80
C TRP A 150 7.42 21.29 -12.10
N SER A 151 6.39 22.11 -12.03
CA SER A 151 6.37 23.35 -11.25
C SER A 151 4.98 23.47 -10.62
N GLY A 152 4.91 23.44 -9.29
CA GLY A 152 3.63 23.31 -8.61
C GLY A 152 2.92 22.02 -9.06
N GLU A 153 1.70 22.16 -9.54
CA GLU A 153 0.87 21.04 -10.03
C GLU A 153 0.88 20.93 -11.57
N THR A 154 1.78 21.65 -12.22
CA THR A 154 1.90 21.66 -13.68
C THR A 154 3.05 20.78 -14.13
N LEU A 155 2.76 19.85 -15.04
CA LEU A 155 3.74 19.02 -15.71
C LEU A 155 4.12 19.62 -17.06
N THR A 156 5.40 19.49 -17.40
CA THR A 156 5.91 19.85 -18.74
C THR A 156 6.68 18.67 -19.30
N ALA A 157 6.24 18.19 -20.47
CA ALA A 157 6.98 17.16 -21.20
C ALA A 157 8.19 17.78 -21.89
N GLN A 158 9.36 17.24 -21.62
CA GLN A 158 10.64 17.72 -22.14
C GLN A 158 11.11 16.83 -23.30
N GLY A 159 11.84 17.43 -24.23
CA GLY A 159 12.43 16.72 -25.36
C GLY A 159 11.41 15.96 -26.23
N THR A 160 11.85 14.86 -26.80
CA THR A 160 11.03 13.96 -27.65
C THR A 160 11.00 12.55 -27.09
N ASN A 161 10.07 11.72 -27.58
CA ASN A 161 10.04 10.30 -27.24
C ASN A 161 11.34 9.64 -27.73
N GLN A 162 12.07 9.03 -26.83
CA GLN A 162 13.35 8.38 -27.10
C GLN A 162 13.21 6.89 -26.95
N ARG A 163 13.67 6.12 -27.93
CA ARG A 163 13.72 4.65 -27.82
C ARG A 163 14.78 4.24 -26.81
N ILE A 164 14.43 3.32 -25.91
CA ILE A 164 15.39 2.78 -24.95
C ILE A 164 16.45 1.98 -25.69
N ASN A 165 17.72 2.38 -25.52
CA ASN A 165 18.90 1.75 -26.14
C ASN A 165 18.76 1.42 -27.65
N GLY A 166 17.88 2.10 -28.38
CA GLY A 166 17.67 1.85 -29.80
C GLY A 166 17.05 0.48 -30.18
N THR A 167 17.04 -0.51 -29.28
CA THR A 167 16.65 -1.90 -29.57
C THR A 167 15.47 -2.38 -28.72
N ALA A 168 15.18 -1.74 -27.59
CA ALA A 168 14.16 -2.19 -26.64
C ALA A 168 12.77 -2.30 -27.27
N THR A 169 12.11 -3.45 -27.08
CA THR A 169 10.76 -3.74 -27.53
C THR A 169 9.73 -3.77 -26.40
N THR A 170 10.16 -4.08 -25.18
CA THR A 170 9.28 -4.18 -24.02
C THR A 170 9.99 -3.68 -22.75
N VAL A 171 9.24 -3.00 -21.88
CA VAL A 171 9.62 -2.67 -20.50
C VAL A 171 8.55 -3.22 -19.57
N PRO A 172 8.94 -4.00 -18.54
CA PRO A 172 8.00 -4.47 -17.51
C PRO A 172 7.45 -3.31 -16.68
N VAL A 173 6.35 -3.54 -16.00
CA VAL A 173 5.86 -2.66 -14.93
C VAL A 173 6.86 -2.66 -13.78
N SER A 174 7.10 -1.50 -13.15
CA SER A 174 8.12 -1.33 -12.08
C SER A 174 9.57 -1.63 -12.51
N SER A 175 9.89 -1.39 -13.78
CA SER A 175 11.19 -1.68 -14.39
C SER A 175 12.20 -0.53 -14.31
N LEU A 176 11.85 0.61 -13.70
CA LEU A 176 12.76 1.74 -13.52
C LEU A 176 13.01 2.03 -12.05
N ALA A 177 14.27 2.35 -11.74
CA ALA A 177 14.66 2.90 -10.45
C ALA A 177 15.66 4.03 -10.65
N TYR A 178 15.61 5.04 -9.79
CA TYR A 178 16.62 6.08 -9.70
C TYR A 178 17.65 5.71 -8.62
N VAL A 179 18.93 5.92 -8.93
CA VAL A 179 20.07 5.67 -8.04
C VAL A 179 20.73 7.01 -7.72
N PRO A 180 20.43 7.60 -6.56
CA PRO A 180 20.87 8.97 -6.22
C PRO A 180 22.39 9.14 -6.15
N THR A 181 23.10 8.14 -5.62
CA THR A 181 24.56 8.16 -5.45
C THR A 181 25.32 8.28 -6.77
N ALA A 182 24.79 7.63 -7.82
CA ALA A 182 25.34 7.68 -9.16
C ALA A 182 24.70 8.77 -10.05
N ASN A 183 23.61 9.39 -9.61
CA ASN A 183 22.73 10.25 -10.40
C ASN A 183 22.33 9.59 -11.73
N LYS A 184 21.93 8.31 -11.66
CA LYS A 184 21.54 7.52 -12.83
C LYS A 184 20.19 6.85 -12.63
N ILE A 185 19.55 6.55 -13.76
CA ILE A 185 18.40 5.64 -13.80
C ILE A 185 18.86 4.24 -14.19
N VAL A 186 18.20 3.23 -13.67
CA VAL A 186 18.37 1.82 -14.08
C VAL A 186 17.07 1.35 -14.68
N CYS A 187 17.14 0.70 -15.82
CA CYS A 187 15.99 0.19 -16.55
C CYS A 187 16.18 -1.28 -16.91
N LEU A 188 15.10 -2.05 -16.75
CA LEU A 188 14.97 -3.38 -17.34
C LEU A 188 14.22 -3.27 -18.66
N TYR A 189 14.71 -3.96 -19.68
CA TYR A 189 14.03 -4.05 -20.96
C TYR A 189 14.30 -5.37 -21.67
N ASN A 190 13.47 -5.67 -22.67
CA ASN A 190 13.64 -6.78 -23.59
C ASN A 190 13.76 -6.26 -25.02
N ASP A 191 14.61 -6.87 -25.86
CA ASP A 191 14.80 -6.48 -27.28
C ASP A 191 14.01 -7.38 -28.26
N GLY A 192 13.14 -8.24 -27.73
CA GLY A 192 12.42 -9.26 -28.50
C GLY A 192 13.07 -10.63 -28.44
N THR A 193 14.34 -10.70 -28.05
CA THR A 193 15.13 -11.96 -27.95
C THR A 193 15.76 -12.16 -26.60
N SER A 194 16.13 -11.09 -25.91
CA SER A 194 16.93 -11.14 -24.67
C SER A 194 16.49 -10.06 -23.70
N ASN A 195 16.75 -10.32 -22.43
CA ASN A 195 16.50 -9.39 -21.32
C ASN A 195 17.79 -8.66 -20.95
N TYR A 196 17.65 -7.39 -20.65
CA TYR A 196 18.76 -6.50 -20.33
C TYR A 196 18.49 -5.66 -19.10
N THR A 197 19.55 -5.39 -18.35
CA THR A 197 19.59 -4.27 -17.39
C THR A 197 20.53 -3.21 -17.96
N ILE A 198 20.08 -1.99 -17.96
CA ILE A 198 20.85 -0.84 -18.49
C ILE A 198 20.77 0.32 -17.51
N SER A 199 21.83 1.11 -17.40
CA SER A 199 21.79 2.40 -16.75
C SER A 199 21.79 3.54 -17.77
N GLY A 200 21.37 4.71 -17.31
CA GLY A 200 21.37 5.91 -18.15
C GLY A 200 21.50 7.19 -17.34
N THR A 201 22.15 8.17 -17.94
CA THR A 201 22.31 9.51 -17.37
C THR A 201 21.31 10.46 -18.02
N ILE A 202 20.60 11.22 -17.21
CA ILE A 202 19.70 12.26 -17.69
C ILE A 202 20.53 13.46 -18.15
N ASN A 203 20.35 13.85 -19.39
CA ASN A 203 20.94 15.06 -19.94
C ASN A 203 19.87 16.17 -20.00
N THR A 204 19.91 17.09 -19.05
CA THR A 204 18.94 18.19 -18.97
C THR A 204 19.13 19.25 -20.05
N GLY A 205 20.31 19.31 -20.73
CA GLY A 205 20.55 20.19 -21.84
C GLY A 205 19.86 19.75 -23.13
N THR A 206 19.80 18.45 -23.38
CA THR A 206 19.11 17.86 -24.54
C THR A 206 17.75 17.25 -24.19
N TRP A 207 17.44 17.13 -22.94
CA TRP A 207 16.25 16.45 -22.41
C TRP A 207 16.10 15.00 -22.93
N GLN A 208 17.22 14.29 -22.89
CA GLN A 208 17.30 12.89 -23.29
C GLN A 208 18.05 12.07 -22.24
N VAL A 209 17.88 10.76 -22.28
CA VAL A 209 18.65 9.81 -21.49
C VAL A 209 19.81 9.30 -22.35
N THR A 210 21.04 9.52 -21.89
CA THR A 210 22.21 8.87 -22.49
C THR A 210 22.34 7.50 -21.85
N TRP A 211 22.04 6.46 -22.64
CA TRP A 211 22.12 5.08 -22.18
C TRP A 211 23.55 4.57 -22.23
N ASP A 212 23.95 3.88 -21.15
CA ASP A 212 25.24 3.19 -21.03
C ASP A 212 25.20 1.84 -21.78
N ASP A 213 26.25 1.03 -21.65
CA ASP A 213 26.26 -0.33 -22.15
C ASP A 213 25.26 -1.23 -21.37
N ALA A 214 24.51 -2.00 -22.11
CA ALA A 214 23.50 -2.87 -21.55
C ALA A 214 24.10 -4.20 -21.09
N TYR A 215 23.76 -4.62 -19.87
CA TYR A 215 24.09 -5.96 -19.39
C TYR A 215 23.01 -6.96 -19.83
N LYS A 216 23.44 -7.95 -20.62
CA LYS A 216 22.59 -9.02 -21.11
C LYS A 216 22.48 -10.15 -20.07
N HIS A 217 21.26 -10.54 -19.74
CA HIS A 217 21.00 -11.68 -18.88
C HIS A 217 21.04 -12.99 -19.68
N ASN A 218 21.73 -13.99 -19.17
CA ASN A 218 21.69 -15.35 -19.70
C ASN A 218 21.00 -16.29 -18.68
N PRO A 219 20.19 -17.26 -19.11
CA PRO A 219 19.78 -17.61 -20.48
C PRO A 219 18.75 -16.66 -21.07
N VAL A 220 18.73 -16.63 -22.38
CA VAL A 220 17.86 -15.81 -23.21
C VAL A 220 16.47 -16.40 -23.24
N ILE A 221 15.51 -15.82 -22.52
CA ILE A 221 14.09 -16.10 -22.74
C ILE A 221 13.30 -14.87 -22.27
N GLY A 222 12.32 -14.44 -23.09
CA GLY A 222 11.61 -13.18 -22.93
C GLY A 222 10.96 -12.99 -21.57
N PHE A 223 10.99 -11.76 -21.04
CA PHE A 223 10.15 -11.39 -19.93
C PHE A 223 8.68 -11.70 -20.29
N THR A 224 8.02 -12.43 -19.45
CA THR A 224 6.62 -12.15 -19.22
C THR A 224 6.57 -10.79 -18.49
N ASN A 225 5.51 -10.04 -18.57
CA ASN A 225 5.34 -8.66 -18.09
C ASN A 225 5.69 -8.41 -16.59
N SER A 226 6.42 -9.31 -15.97
CA SER A 226 6.74 -9.35 -14.54
C SER A 226 8.24 -9.28 -14.32
N ALA A 227 8.72 -8.11 -13.99
CA ALA A 227 10.07 -7.89 -13.47
C ALA A 227 10.09 -6.57 -12.69
N THR A 228 10.99 -6.47 -11.74
CA THR A 228 11.08 -5.31 -10.85
C THR A 228 12.53 -4.91 -10.59
N VAL A 229 12.74 -3.60 -10.46
CA VAL A 229 14.02 -3.00 -10.04
C VAL A 229 13.79 -2.29 -8.71
N CYS A 230 14.70 -2.47 -7.77
CA CYS A 230 14.69 -1.79 -6.50
C CYS A 230 16.09 -1.27 -6.14
N TYR A 231 16.22 -0.01 -5.78
CA TYR A 231 17.45 0.53 -5.21
C TYR A 231 17.49 0.27 -3.70
N VAL A 232 18.63 -0.22 -3.21
CA VAL A 232 18.89 -0.52 -1.80
C VAL A 232 19.89 0.50 -1.25
N PRO A 233 19.44 1.59 -0.64
CA PRO A 233 20.26 2.76 -0.36
C PRO A 233 21.36 2.51 0.69
N VAL A 234 21.13 1.63 1.66
CA VAL A 234 22.07 1.38 2.77
C VAL A 234 23.42 0.84 2.29
N ILE A 235 23.41 0.06 1.21
CA ILE A 235 24.61 -0.58 0.64
C ILE A 235 24.92 -0.13 -0.77
N ASP A 236 24.19 0.85 -1.28
CA ASP A 236 24.33 1.37 -2.63
C ASP A 236 24.30 0.26 -3.71
N ARG A 237 23.23 -0.52 -3.72
CA ARG A 237 23.04 -1.61 -4.66
C ARG A 237 21.72 -1.49 -5.40
N VAL A 238 21.72 -2.02 -6.60
CA VAL A 238 20.49 -2.20 -7.39
C VAL A 238 20.13 -3.67 -7.39
N PHE A 239 18.97 -3.97 -6.87
CA PHE A 239 18.38 -5.31 -6.89
C PHE A 239 17.43 -5.41 -8.09
N VAL A 240 17.57 -6.48 -8.83
CA VAL A 240 16.76 -6.80 -10.00
C VAL A 240 16.17 -8.19 -9.81
N LEU A 241 14.87 -8.29 -10.01
CA LEU A 241 14.19 -9.58 -10.05
C LEU A 241 13.35 -9.67 -11.31
N GLY A 242 13.44 -10.77 -12.00
CA GLY A 242 12.64 -11.00 -13.20
C GLY A 242 12.48 -12.47 -13.50
N LYS A 243 11.43 -12.78 -14.26
CA LYS A 243 11.18 -14.13 -14.73
C LYS A 243 11.98 -14.36 -16.01
N TRP A 244 12.87 -15.35 -15.93
CA TRP A 244 13.57 -15.93 -17.07
C TRP A 244 13.07 -17.37 -17.23
N SER A 245 12.06 -17.59 -18.06
CA SER A 245 11.48 -18.92 -18.18
C SER A 245 12.55 -20.02 -18.44
N PRO A 246 12.54 -21.12 -17.67
CA PRO A 246 11.55 -21.51 -16.68
C PRO A 246 11.80 -20.95 -15.26
N TYR A 247 12.84 -20.19 -15.04
CA TYR A 247 13.28 -19.75 -13.71
C TYR A 247 12.95 -18.30 -13.43
N THR A 248 12.78 -17.96 -12.17
CA THR A 248 12.87 -16.59 -11.65
C THR A 248 14.30 -16.37 -11.14
N ARG A 249 14.91 -15.27 -11.56
CA ARG A 249 16.28 -14.92 -11.19
C ARG A 249 16.34 -13.58 -10.50
N MET A 250 17.17 -13.50 -9.47
CA MET A 250 17.58 -12.25 -8.83
C MET A 250 19.01 -11.92 -9.25
N SER A 251 19.32 -10.63 -9.32
CA SER A 251 20.66 -10.15 -9.56
C SER A 251 20.91 -8.85 -8.78
N ILE A 252 22.16 -8.66 -8.36
CA ILE A 252 22.61 -7.43 -7.70
C ILE A 252 23.61 -6.74 -8.62
N TYR A 253 23.50 -5.44 -8.69
CA TYR A 253 24.40 -4.56 -9.42
C TYR A 253 24.92 -3.46 -8.50
N ARG A 254 26.09 -2.94 -8.84
CA ARG A 254 26.66 -1.70 -8.29
C ARG A 254 27.11 -0.78 -9.40
N PHE A 255 27.37 0.46 -9.05
CA PHE A 255 28.05 1.38 -9.97
C PHE A 255 29.54 1.41 -9.68
N ASP A 256 30.35 0.97 -10.66
CA ASP A 256 31.80 1.08 -10.65
C ASP A 256 32.24 2.12 -11.69
N THR A 257 32.91 3.17 -11.24
CA THR A 257 33.37 4.26 -12.13
C THR A 257 32.26 4.82 -13.04
N GLY A 258 31.01 4.82 -12.56
CA GLY A 258 29.84 5.30 -13.28
C GLY A 258 29.15 4.28 -14.17
N ASN A 259 29.66 3.05 -14.29
CA ASN A 259 29.06 1.96 -15.06
C ASN A 259 28.33 0.96 -14.16
N LEU A 260 27.19 0.45 -14.61
CA LEU A 260 26.44 -0.56 -13.93
C LEU A 260 27.12 -1.94 -14.09
N THR A 261 27.62 -2.49 -12.99
CA THR A 261 28.39 -3.73 -12.99
C THR A 261 27.62 -4.82 -12.23
N PRO A 262 27.39 -6.00 -12.82
CA PRO A 262 26.77 -7.11 -12.12
C PRO A 262 27.74 -7.66 -11.06
N ILE A 263 27.21 -7.95 -9.88
CA ILE A 263 27.98 -8.53 -8.77
C ILE A 263 27.70 -10.03 -8.68
N THR A 264 26.44 -10.38 -8.56
CA THR A 264 26.00 -11.77 -8.42
C THR A 264 24.57 -11.92 -8.93
N GLY A 265 24.22 -13.16 -9.26
CA GLY A 265 22.86 -13.52 -9.61
C GLY A 265 22.54 -14.94 -9.11
N GLN A 266 21.32 -15.15 -8.68
CA GLN A 266 20.85 -16.41 -8.12
C GLN A 266 19.48 -16.77 -8.71
N ASP A 267 19.32 -18.05 -9.06
CA ASP A 267 18.02 -18.57 -9.47
C ASP A 267 17.17 -18.88 -8.24
N VAL A 268 15.95 -18.39 -8.25
CA VAL A 268 15.00 -18.54 -7.13
C VAL A 268 14.16 -19.80 -7.25
N GLY A 269 14.33 -20.52 -8.35
CA GLY A 269 13.58 -21.73 -8.68
C GLY A 269 12.60 -21.53 -9.84
N ASN A 270 11.96 -22.61 -10.27
CA ASN A 270 10.95 -22.60 -11.33
C ASN A 270 9.61 -22.10 -10.79
N ILE A 271 9.53 -20.80 -10.49
CA ILE A 271 8.36 -20.18 -9.91
C ILE A 271 7.86 -19.10 -10.87
N THR A 272 6.62 -19.21 -11.28
CA THR A 272 5.95 -18.19 -12.07
C THR A 272 5.10 -17.34 -11.17
N TYR A 273 5.47 -16.09 -11.00
CA TYR A 273 4.63 -15.08 -10.34
C TYR A 273 3.96 -14.19 -11.38
N SER A 274 2.80 -13.69 -11.04
CA SER A 274 2.14 -12.56 -11.70
C SER A 274 2.16 -11.38 -10.73
N TYR A 275 2.24 -10.15 -11.25
CA TYR A 275 2.23 -8.94 -10.41
C TYR A 275 3.32 -8.92 -9.34
N GLU A 276 4.56 -8.89 -9.79
CA GLU A 276 5.75 -8.88 -8.92
C GLU A 276 6.13 -7.46 -8.52
N ARG A 277 6.46 -7.27 -7.26
CA ARG A 277 7.04 -6.02 -6.75
C ARG A 277 8.13 -6.29 -5.74
N ALA A 278 9.24 -5.55 -5.86
CA ALA A 278 10.29 -5.51 -4.86
C ALA A 278 10.42 -4.09 -4.28
N ILE A 279 10.57 -4.02 -2.98
CA ILE A 279 10.82 -2.76 -2.25
C ILE A 279 11.96 -2.92 -1.27
N SER A 280 12.76 -1.88 -1.08
CA SER A 280 13.71 -1.82 0.03
C SER A 280 12.96 -1.59 1.34
N ILE A 281 13.26 -2.40 2.37
CA ILE A 281 12.62 -2.34 3.68
C ILE A 281 13.62 -1.97 4.80
N GLY A 282 14.63 -1.16 4.45
CA GLY A 282 15.68 -0.78 5.39
C GLY A 282 16.72 -1.88 5.64
N ASN A 283 17.77 -1.57 6.40
CA ASN A 283 18.79 -2.52 6.86
C ASN A 283 19.32 -3.47 5.77
N ASN A 284 19.63 -2.96 4.58
CA ASN A 284 20.04 -3.74 3.39
C ASN A 284 19.10 -4.90 3.01
N ARG A 285 17.84 -4.80 3.31
CA ARG A 285 16.84 -5.82 2.99
C ARG A 285 15.92 -5.40 1.87
N VAL A 286 15.52 -6.40 1.10
CA VAL A 286 14.52 -6.27 0.04
C VAL A 286 13.39 -7.25 0.31
N MET A 287 12.17 -6.74 0.35
CA MET A 287 10.99 -7.58 0.34
C MET A 287 10.47 -7.71 -1.09
N PHE A 288 10.22 -8.93 -1.47
CA PHE A 288 9.55 -9.29 -2.71
C PHE A 288 8.14 -9.80 -2.40
N THR A 289 7.19 -9.29 -3.14
CA THR A 289 5.81 -9.79 -3.14
C THR A 289 5.43 -10.23 -4.54
N GLY A 290 4.80 -11.39 -4.65
CA GLY A 290 4.32 -11.92 -5.90
C GLY A 290 3.05 -12.76 -5.70
N TRP A 291 2.21 -12.80 -6.72
CA TRP A 291 1.00 -13.60 -6.73
C TRP A 291 1.20 -14.87 -7.56
N ARG A 292 0.85 -16.01 -6.98
CA ARG A 292 0.92 -17.32 -7.63
C ARG A 292 -0.23 -18.20 -7.19
N GLU A 293 -0.95 -18.82 -8.12
CA GLU A 293 -1.95 -19.85 -7.86
C GLU A 293 -2.94 -19.43 -6.73
N GLU A 294 -3.47 -18.22 -6.83
CA GLU A 294 -4.42 -17.65 -5.85
C GLU A 294 -3.82 -17.37 -4.45
N ALA A 295 -2.50 -17.35 -4.32
CA ALA A 295 -1.82 -17.07 -3.08
C ALA A 295 -0.80 -15.93 -3.22
N VAL A 296 -0.67 -15.11 -2.18
CA VAL A 296 0.37 -14.09 -2.06
C VAL A 296 1.61 -14.71 -1.45
N THR A 297 2.72 -14.70 -2.18
CA THR A 297 4.01 -15.09 -1.63
C THR A 297 4.80 -13.85 -1.23
N ILE A 298 5.35 -13.86 -0.03
CA ILE A 298 6.25 -12.84 0.50
C ILE A 298 7.61 -13.49 0.73
N ARG A 299 8.65 -12.84 0.25
CA ARG A 299 10.03 -13.23 0.50
C ARG A 299 10.84 -12.02 0.95
N ILE A 300 11.69 -12.20 1.95
CA ILE A 300 12.60 -11.17 2.42
C ILE A 300 14.03 -11.68 2.23
N TYR A 301 14.85 -10.83 1.64
CA TYR A 301 16.25 -11.10 1.35
C TYR A 301 17.13 -10.06 2.00
N THR A 302 18.20 -10.49 2.63
CA THR A 302 19.35 -9.62 2.97
C THR A 302 20.29 -9.55 1.77
N ILE A 303 20.61 -8.32 1.38
CA ILE A 303 21.52 -8.03 0.28
C ILE A 303 22.87 -7.66 0.88
N GLY A 304 23.87 -8.52 0.68
CA GLY A 304 25.25 -8.28 1.07
C GLY A 304 26.07 -7.63 -0.04
N GLU A 305 27.37 -7.45 0.21
CA GLU A 305 28.30 -6.90 -0.77
C GLU A 305 28.35 -7.71 -2.08
N SER A 306 28.29 -9.05 -1.96
CA SER A 306 28.32 -9.99 -3.07
C SER A 306 27.40 -11.20 -2.88
N THR A 307 26.44 -11.11 -1.97
CA THR A 307 25.55 -12.21 -1.61
C THR A 307 24.10 -11.78 -1.59
N ILE A 308 23.21 -12.73 -1.86
CA ILE A 308 21.77 -12.62 -1.65
C ILE A 308 21.39 -13.77 -0.73
N THR A 309 20.88 -13.45 0.45
CA THR A 309 20.46 -14.44 1.43
C THR A 309 18.96 -14.37 1.63
N LEU A 310 18.26 -15.49 1.52
CA LEU A 310 16.84 -15.56 1.86
C LEU A 310 16.70 -15.64 3.38
N ASP A 311 16.12 -14.60 3.99
CA ASP A 311 15.89 -14.56 5.44
C ASP A 311 14.53 -15.15 5.80
N TYR A 312 13.52 -14.89 4.96
CA TYR A 312 12.15 -15.29 5.27
C TYR A 312 11.34 -15.60 4.02
N ILE A 313 10.46 -16.59 4.10
CA ILE A 313 9.46 -16.91 3.08
C ILE A 313 8.16 -17.31 3.73
N THR A 314 7.08 -16.78 3.23
CA THR A 314 5.72 -17.23 3.59
C THR A 314 4.78 -17.12 2.39
N THR A 315 3.71 -17.88 2.46
CA THR A 315 2.62 -17.83 1.50
C THR A 315 1.32 -17.64 2.27
N LEU A 316 0.61 -16.58 1.95
CA LEU A 316 -0.69 -16.30 2.55
C LEU A 316 -1.75 -17.10 1.77
N VAL A 317 -2.09 -18.29 2.29
CA VAL A 317 -2.90 -19.31 1.57
C VAL A 317 -4.40 -19.05 1.66
N ASP A 318 -4.86 -18.35 2.70
CA ASP A 318 -6.27 -18.14 2.97
C ASP A 318 -6.92 -16.99 2.18
N TYR A 319 -6.17 -16.43 1.25
CA TYR A 319 -6.63 -15.31 0.40
C TYR A 319 -6.97 -15.81 -1.00
N THR A 320 -7.88 -16.80 -1.07
CA THR A 320 -8.43 -17.27 -2.35
C THR A 320 -9.08 -16.10 -3.07
N GLY A 321 -8.50 -15.73 -4.21
CA GLY A 321 -8.95 -14.58 -4.98
C GLY A 321 -8.16 -13.30 -4.76
N ALA A 322 -7.09 -13.27 -3.94
CA ALA A 322 -6.21 -12.10 -3.87
C ALA A 322 -5.56 -11.87 -5.24
N SER A 323 -5.70 -10.65 -5.75
CA SER A 323 -5.05 -10.22 -6.99
C SER A 323 -4.60 -8.77 -6.85
N PHE A 324 -3.68 -8.34 -7.71
CA PHE A 324 -3.17 -6.98 -7.70
C PHE A 324 -2.61 -6.56 -6.34
N ILE A 325 -1.29 -6.72 -6.21
CA ILE A 325 -0.56 -6.50 -4.97
C ILE A 325 0.38 -5.32 -5.16
N THR A 326 0.43 -4.46 -4.15
CA THR A 326 1.50 -3.48 -3.98
C THR A 326 1.97 -3.49 -2.53
N SER A 327 3.17 -3.01 -2.30
CA SER A 327 3.73 -2.89 -0.96
C SER A 327 4.44 -1.56 -0.80
N VAL A 328 4.39 -1.03 0.42
CA VAL A 328 5.00 0.24 0.80
C VAL A 328 5.72 0.05 2.12
N TYR A 329 6.89 0.62 2.26
CA TYR A 329 7.65 0.62 3.51
C TYR A 329 7.65 2.02 4.12
N ASN A 330 7.22 2.10 5.38
CA ASN A 330 7.34 3.29 6.20
C ASN A 330 8.58 3.17 7.07
N SER A 331 9.62 3.92 6.72
CA SER A 331 10.89 3.90 7.42
C SER A 331 10.85 4.53 8.81
N THR A 332 9.87 5.39 9.09
CA THR A 332 9.71 6.04 10.40
C THR A 332 9.18 5.06 11.44
N GLU A 333 8.31 4.15 11.03
CA GLU A 333 7.67 3.17 11.92
C GLU A 333 8.28 1.77 11.80
N ASP A 334 9.24 1.59 10.89
CA ASP A 334 9.79 0.28 10.53
C ASP A 334 8.68 -0.73 10.18
N THR A 335 7.69 -0.26 9.43
CA THR A 335 6.49 -1.03 9.11
C THR A 335 6.29 -1.14 7.62
N ILE A 336 6.01 -2.34 7.17
CA ILE A 336 5.67 -2.66 5.78
C ILE A 336 4.15 -2.72 5.69
N TYR A 337 3.59 -2.10 4.68
CA TYR A 337 2.16 -2.17 4.37
C TYR A 337 1.96 -2.95 3.07
N LEU A 338 1.35 -4.11 3.17
CA LEU A 338 0.91 -4.90 2.03
C LEU A 338 -0.51 -4.47 1.67
N ILE A 339 -0.72 -4.09 0.42
CA ILE A 339 -2.04 -3.71 -0.09
C ILE A 339 -2.40 -4.67 -1.21
N TYR A 340 -3.54 -5.32 -1.10
CA TYR A 340 -4.02 -6.30 -2.09
C TYR A 340 -5.53 -6.21 -2.26
N LEU A 341 -6.00 -6.70 -3.40
CA LEU A 341 -7.43 -6.84 -3.67
C LEU A 341 -7.89 -8.23 -3.23
N ASP A 342 -8.82 -8.29 -2.30
CA ASP A 342 -9.60 -9.49 -1.99
C ASP A 342 -10.78 -9.56 -2.95
N LEU A 343 -10.73 -10.49 -3.88
CA LEU A 343 -11.79 -10.66 -4.90
C LEU A 343 -13.08 -11.25 -4.32
N ALA A 344 -12.99 -12.05 -3.26
CA ALA A 344 -14.17 -12.64 -2.64
C ALA A 344 -15.00 -11.59 -1.91
N LEU A 345 -14.34 -10.66 -1.24
CA LEU A 345 -14.97 -9.56 -0.53
C LEU A 345 -15.16 -8.32 -1.40
N CYS A 346 -14.52 -8.26 -2.57
CA CYS A 346 -14.45 -7.05 -3.40
C CYS A 346 -13.90 -5.82 -2.65
N HIS A 347 -12.88 -6.03 -1.81
CA HIS A 347 -12.27 -5.00 -1.01
C HIS A 347 -10.76 -4.94 -1.25
N TYR A 348 -10.23 -3.71 -1.30
CA TYR A 348 -8.81 -3.50 -1.10
C TYR A 348 -8.49 -3.56 0.37
N ILE A 349 -7.55 -4.43 0.71
CA ILE A 349 -7.10 -4.66 2.09
C ILE A 349 -5.71 -4.08 2.25
N ILE A 350 -5.47 -3.39 3.36
CA ILE A 350 -4.13 -3.01 3.82
C ILE A 350 -3.78 -3.82 5.06
N MET A 351 -2.61 -4.44 5.04
CA MET A 351 -2.10 -5.27 6.13
C MET A 351 -0.73 -4.76 6.56
N PRO A 352 -0.59 -4.22 7.78
CA PRO A 352 0.70 -3.85 8.33
C PRO A 352 1.49 -5.10 8.69
N MET A 353 2.81 -5.03 8.48
CA MET A 353 3.76 -6.11 8.79
C MET A 353 5.04 -5.52 9.35
N GLN A 354 5.68 -6.22 10.28
CA GLN A 354 7.00 -5.87 10.79
C GLN A 354 7.93 -7.08 10.73
N PHE A 355 9.15 -6.88 10.28
CA PHE A 355 10.17 -7.91 10.19
C PHE A 355 11.25 -7.69 11.27
N ASP A 356 11.34 -8.60 12.24
CA ASP A 356 12.27 -8.50 13.36
C ASP A 356 13.70 -8.97 13.04
N GLY A 357 13.95 -9.40 11.81
CA GLY A 357 15.22 -9.98 11.36
C GLY A 357 15.18 -11.50 11.20
N THR A 358 14.16 -12.15 11.71
CA THR A 358 13.96 -13.59 11.63
C THR A 358 12.53 -13.94 11.21
N ASN A 359 11.55 -13.24 11.79
CA ASN A 359 10.13 -13.51 11.58
C ASN A 359 9.41 -12.27 11.03
N LEU A 360 8.40 -12.52 10.23
CA LEU A 360 7.47 -11.49 9.77
C LEU A 360 6.21 -11.55 10.65
N HIS A 361 5.98 -10.47 11.38
CA HIS A 361 4.81 -10.30 12.24
C HIS A 361 3.71 -9.58 11.47
N PHE A 362 2.55 -10.18 11.41
CA PHE A 362 1.40 -9.63 10.71
C PHE A 362 0.53 -8.86 11.69
N GLY A 363 0.25 -7.61 11.37
CA GLY A 363 -0.79 -6.84 12.03
C GLY A 363 -2.17 -7.20 11.48
N LEU A 364 -3.18 -6.54 12.02
CA LEU A 364 -4.56 -6.80 11.61
C LEU A 364 -4.85 -6.18 10.26
N PRO A 365 -5.35 -6.96 9.29
CA PRO A 365 -5.76 -6.44 8.01
C PRO A 365 -6.96 -5.49 8.18
N THR A 366 -6.93 -4.39 7.46
CA THR A 366 -7.99 -3.38 7.48
C THR A 366 -8.51 -3.18 6.07
N VAL A 367 -9.80 -2.99 5.90
CA VAL A 367 -10.36 -2.59 4.61
C VAL A 367 -9.84 -1.22 4.25
N TYR A 368 -9.11 -1.16 3.15
CA TYR A 368 -8.53 0.07 2.64
C TYR A 368 -9.54 0.83 1.77
N ALA A 369 -10.24 0.11 0.90
CA ALA A 369 -11.32 0.65 0.09
C ALA A 369 -12.18 -0.46 -0.52
N TYR A 370 -13.38 -0.11 -0.95
CA TYR A 370 -14.29 -1.03 -1.64
C TYR A 370 -14.01 -1.01 -3.15
N ALA A 371 -13.82 -2.19 -3.75
CA ALA A 371 -13.48 -2.31 -5.16
C ALA A 371 -14.70 -2.39 -6.10
N GLY A 372 -15.89 -2.63 -5.58
CA GLY A 372 -17.10 -2.88 -6.36
C GLY A 372 -17.31 -4.36 -6.72
N SER A 373 -18.23 -4.66 -7.64
CA SER A 373 -18.60 -6.04 -7.95
C SER A 373 -17.53 -6.81 -8.74
N ASN A 374 -17.44 -8.11 -8.50
CA ASN A 374 -16.42 -9.06 -9.00
C ASN A 374 -16.50 -9.41 -10.50
N THR A 375 -17.27 -8.74 -11.35
CA THR A 375 -17.49 -9.18 -12.73
C THR A 375 -16.63 -8.45 -13.76
N GLY A 376 -15.47 -9.04 -14.11
CA GLY A 376 -14.78 -8.83 -15.41
C GLY A 376 -14.10 -7.46 -15.67
N GLY A 377 -13.32 -6.85 -14.78
CA GLY A 377 -12.53 -5.64 -15.04
C GLY A 377 -11.05 -5.77 -14.71
N THR A 378 -10.24 -4.94 -15.36
CA THR A 378 -8.84 -4.82 -15.01
C THR A 378 -8.75 -3.99 -13.73
N PHE A 379 -8.41 -4.59 -12.62
CA PHE A 379 -8.08 -3.89 -11.39
C PHE A 379 -6.62 -3.45 -11.45
N CYS A 380 -6.31 -2.32 -10.87
CA CYS A 380 -4.95 -1.83 -10.70
C CYS A 380 -4.86 -1.17 -9.33
N ILE A 381 -3.74 -1.33 -8.68
CA ILE A 381 -3.42 -0.66 -7.44
C ILE A 381 -1.94 -0.29 -7.43
N ASP A 382 -1.63 0.89 -6.96
CA ASP A 382 -0.27 1.30 -6.59
C ASP A 382 -0.33 2.26 -5.41
N ALA A 383 0.73 2.34 -4.62
CA ALA A 383 0.77 3.14 -3.41
C ALA A 383 2.17 3.68 -3.11
N VAL A 384 2.21 4.82 -2.41
CA VAL A 384 3.45 5.45 -1.91
C VAL A 384 3.25 5.92 -0.47
N GLU A 385 4.36 6.03 0.24
CA GLU A 385 4.41 6.48 1.62
C GLU A 385 4.57 8.00 1.69
N TYR A 386 3.84 8.63 2.63
CA TYR A 386 3.91 10.06 2.96
C TYR A 386 3.94 10.25 4.48
N GLY A 387 5.04 9.89 5.11
CA GLY A 387 5.21 10.00 6.55
C GLY A 387 4.19 9.16 7.31
N ASN A 388 3.16 9.78 7.88
CA ASN A 388 2.10 9.09 8.61
C ASN A 388 0.90 8.69 7.73
N ARG A 389 1.06 8.64 6.41
CA ARG A 389 -0.01 8.32 5.46
C ARG A 389 0.48 7.36 4.41
N ILE A 390 -0.40 6.52 3.93
CA ILE A 390 -0.23 5.76 2.70
C ILE A 390 -1.21 6.31 1.68
N VAL A 391 -0.69 6.77 0.56
CA VAL A 391 -1.50 7.29 -0.53
C VAL A 391 -1.45 6.29 -1.66
N GLY A 392 -2.62 5.78 -2.00
CA GLY A 392 -2.78 4.83 -3.10
C GLY A 392 -3.69 5.35 -4.19
N ILE A 393 -3.51 4.81 -5.37
CA ILE A 393 -4.47 4.92 -6.46
C ILE A 393 -5.01 3.54 -6.78
N GLN A 394 -6.31 3.46 -6.98
CA GLN A 394 -6.98 2.21 -7.29
C GLN A 394 -8.08 2.42 -8.28
N ARG A 395 -8.38 1.40 -9.05
CA ARG A 395 -9.54 1.36 -9.93
C ARG A 395 -10.69 0.67 -9.21
N THR A 396 -11.84 1.34 -9.13
CA THR A 396 -13.07 0.77 -8.57
C THR A 396 -14.15 0.68 -9.64
N ARG A 397 -15.13 -0.18 -9.42
CA ARG A 397 -16.31 -0.32 -10.28
C ARG A 397 -17.55 0.37 -9.75
N LEU A 398 -17.47 0.97 -8.56
CA LEU A 398 -18.62 1.64 -7.94
C LEU A 398 -19.22 2.72 -8.84
N ASP A 399 -18.35 3.47 -9.53
CA ASP A 399 -18.75 4.64 -10.33
C ASP A 399 -18.32 4.50 -11.80
N SER A 400 -18.76 3.45 -12.49
CA SER A 400 -18.48 3.28 -13.91
C SER A 400 -17.00 3.09 -14.27
N ASN A 401 -16.22 2.43 -13.43
CA ASN A 401 -14.79 2.14 -13.61
C ASN A 401 -13.84 3.35 -13.49
N TYR A 402 -14.08 4.27 -12.61
CA TYR A 402 -13.17 5.36 -12.34
C TYR A 402 -12.00 4.97 -11.43
N ASN A 403 -10.91 5.71 -11.53
CA ASN A 403 -9.77 5.59 -10.63
C ASN A 403 -9.91 6.56 -9.47
N HIS A 404 -9.61 6.10 -8.28
CA HIS A 404 -9.71 6.88 -7.05
C HIS A 404 -8.36 6.97 -6.36
N ILE A 405 -8.03 8.15 -5.84
CA ILE A 405 -6.97 8.29 -4.84
C ILE A 405 -7.56 7.97 -3.47
N VAL A 406 -6.84 7.15 -2.75
CA VAL A 406 -7.17 6.80 -1.37
C VAL A 406 -6.00 7.24 -0.49
N ILE A 407 -6.31 8.05 0.51
CA ILE A 407 -5.35 8.48 1.53
C ILE A 407 -5.69 7.72 2.81
N HIS A 408 -4.83 6.80 3.18
CA HIS A 408 -4.94 6.05 4.42
C HIS A 408 -4.04 6.67 5.48
N SER A 409 -4.63 7.22 6.54
CA SER A 409 -3.87 7.72 7.67
C SER A 409 -3.44 6.55 8.56
N LEU A 410 -2.15 6.46 8.87
CA LEU A 410 -1.60 5.44 9.76
C LEU A 410 -1.96 5.69 11.23
N TYR A 411 -2.27 6.93 11.55
CA TYR A 411 -2.67 7.39 12.89
C TYR A 411 -4.16 7.78 12.93
N ASP A 412 -5.01 6.87 12.47
CA ASP A 412 -6.45 7.07 12.66
C ASP A 412 -6.79 6.76 14.13
N ASP A 413 -7.32 7.75 14.83
CA ASP A 413 -7.76 7.59 16.23
C ASP A 413 -8.69 6.40 16.41
N ARG A 414 -9.46 6.05 15.39
CA ARG A 414 -10.37 4.89 15.40
C ARG A 414 -9.64 3.54 15.46
N MET A 415 -8.36 3.49 15.04
CA MET A 415 -7.52 2.28 15.22
C MET A 415 -7.15 2.07 16.68
N ASN A 416 -7.17 3.15 17.48
CA ASN A 416 -6.77 3.16 18.88
C ASN A 416 -7.97 3.20 19.83
N VAL A 417 -9.17 2.88 19.35
CA VAL A 417 -10.37 2.83 20.21
C VAL A 417 -10.14 1.86 21.35
N PHE A 418 -10.19 2.38 22.56
CA PHE A 418 -10.10 1.58 23.77
C PHE A 418 -11.45 1.11 24.26
N GLY A 419 -12.45 2.01 24.23
CA GLY A 419 -13.77 1.72 24.76
C GLY A 419 -14.71 2.93 24.67
N PHE A 420 -15.67 2.96 25.56
CA PHE A 420 -16.65 4.02 25.66
C PHE A 420 -16.77 4.57 27.11
N VAL A 421 -17.19 5.80 27.22
CA VAL A 421 -17.40 6.46 28.52
C VAL A 421 -18.75 6.02 29.11
N LYS A 422 -18.72 5.41 30.28
CA LYS A 422 -19.90 5.05 31.05
C LYS A 422 -20.40 6.22 31.89
N VAL A 423 -19.45 6.92 32.55
CA VAL A 423 -19.75 8.12 33.33
C VAL A 423 -18.78 9.22 32.90
N GLY A 424 -19.34 10.31 32.38
CA GLY A 424 -18.56 11.46 31.90
C GLY A 424 -17.88 12.20 33.04
N ALA A 425 -16.87 13.02 32.66
CA ALA A 425 -16.11 13.86 33.58
C ALA A 425 -15.57 15.10 32.85
N ASN A 426 -15.37 16.19 33.58
CA ASN A 426 -14.64 17.34 33.07
C ASN A 426 -13.16 17.04 32.92
N SER A 427 -12.49 17.81 32.06
CA SER A 427 -11.03 17.71 31.89
C SER A 427 -10.30 17.76 33.22
N GLY A 428 -9.38 16.81 33.42
CA GLY A 428 -8.60 16.68 34.66
C GLY A 428 -9.28 15.85 35.75
N GLN A 429 -10.57 15.52 35.64
CA GLN A 429 -11.30 14.64 36.57
C GLN A 429 -11.30 13.19 36.04
N ASN A 430 -11.67 12.25 36.88
CA ASN A 430 -11.74 10.83 36.49
C ASN A 430 -13.07 10.48 35.83
N ALA A 431 -13.02 10.02 34.61
CA ALA A 431 -14.13 9.38 33.91
C ALA A 431 -14.15 7.86 34.17
N ILE A 432 -15.32 7.25 34.07
CA ILE A 432 -15.44 5.78 34.04
C ILE A 432 -15.50 5.33 32.58
N VAL A 433 -14.49 4.58 32.14
CA VAL A 433 -14.37 4.04 30.80
C VAL A 433 -14.53 2.52 30.83
N VAL A 434 -15.32 1.99 29.92
CA VAL A 434 -15.53 0.55 29.72
C VAL A 434 -14.84 0.14 28.43
N PRO A 435 -13.91 -0.84 28.45
CA PRO A 435 -13.24 -1.35 27.26
C PRO A 435 -14.23 -1.95 26.24
N LEU A 436 -13.84 -2.04 24.98
CA LEU A 436 -14.59 -2.82 23.97
C LEU A 436 -14.63 -4.31 24.36
N GLY A 437 -15.63 -5.01 23.87
CA GLY A 437 -15.95 -6.40 24.25
C GLY A 437 -17.03 -6.51 25.31
N PHE A 438 -17.46 -5.39 25.89
CA PHE A 438 -18.52 -5.32 26.88
C PHE A 438 -19.79 -4.69 26.35
N LEU A 439 -20.85 -4.77 27.11
CA LEU A 439 -22.14 -4.18 26.76
C LEU A 439 -22.09 -2.64 26.91
N ASP A 440 -22.31 -1.92 25.80
CA ASP A 440 -22.52 -0.49 25.80
C ASP A 440 -24.02 -0.20 25.98
N ASP A 441 -24.41 0.18 27.18
CA ASP A 441 -25.78 0.52 27.60
C ASP A 441 -26.00 2.06 27.67
N THR A 442 -25.11 2.83 27.05
CA THR A 442 -25.17 4.30 27.07
C THR A 442 -25.89 4.89 25.85
N ARG A 443 -26.44 4.06 24.98
CA ARG A 443 -27.05 4.45 23.71
C ARG A 443 -28.54 4.66 23.80
N ASN A 444 -29.09 5.32 22.78
CA ASN A 444 -30.53 5.50 22.60
C ASN A 444 -30.88 5.45 21.11
N GLY A 445 -32.10 5.05 20.79
CA GLY A 445 -32.63 5.07 19.44
C GLY A 445 -31.99 4.04 18.48
N LEU A 446 -31.42 2.97 19.02
CA LEU A 446 -30.83 1.90 18.22
C LEU A 446 -31.91 1.03 17.57
N VAL A 447 -31.60 0.47 16.41
CA VAL A 447 -32.42 -0.54 15.74
C VAL A 447 -31.89 -1.92 16.10
N VAL A 448 -32.67 -2.70 16.81
CA VAL A 448 -32.32 -4.04 17.27
C VAL A 448 -31.87 -4.93 16.11
N GLY A 449 -30.78 -5.65 16.29
CA GLY A 449 -30.21 -6.52 15.29
C GLY A 449 -29.31 -5.82 14.25
N ARG A 450 -29.29 -4.48 14.20
CA ARG A 450 -28.46 -3.71 13.27
C ARG A 450 -27.01 -3.62 13.75
N HIS A 451 -26.09 -3.64 12.80
CA HIS A 451 -24.67 -3.41 13.02
C HIS A 451 -24.35 -1.91 13.00
N TYR A 452 -23.48 -1.50 13.89
CA TYR A 452 -23.02 -0.13 14.04
C TYR A 452 -21.50 -0.04 13.86
N PHE A 453 -21.05 1.06 13.29
CA PHE A 453 -19.66 1.34 12.95
C PHE A 453 -19.28 2.73 13.48
N ILE A 454 -17.98 2.94 13.72
CA ILE A 454 -17.48 4.24 14.15
C ILE A 454 -17.26 5.11 12.91
N GLY A 455 -17.97 6.22 12.83
CA GLY A 455 -17.80 7.23 11.78
C GLY A 455 -16.52 8.04 11.95
N ALA A 456 -16.19 8.87 10.95
CA ALA A 456 -15.03 9.74 10.98
C ALA A 456 -15.10 10.77 12.14
N ASP A 457 -16.30 11.18 12.49
CA ASP A 457 -16.58 12.10 13.60
C ASP A 457 -16.56 11.42 14.99
N GLY A 458 -16.23 10.13 15.06
CA GLY A 458 -16.27 9.34 16.28
C GLY A 458 -17.67 8.90 16.71
N ASN A 459 -18.71 9.27 15.99
CA ASN A 459 -20.07 8.86 16.28
C ASN A 459 -20.42 7.51 15.64
N LEU A 460 -21.44 6.85 16.20
CA LEU A 460 -21.92 5.59 15.63
C LEU A 460 -22.79 5.87 14.40
N GLN A 461 -22.56 5.08 13.37
CA GLN A 461 -23.34 5.12 12.13
C GLN A 461 -23.66 3.72 11.62
N THR A 462 -24.65 3.62 10.75
CA THR A 462 -25.10 2.34 10.16
C THR A 462 -24.45 2.07 8.80
N PHE A 463 -23.72 3.01 8.23
CA PHE A 463 -22.92 2.80 7.05
C PHE A 463 -21.66 2.01 7.42
N ARG A 464 -21.28 1.05 6.59
CA ARG A 464 -20.04 0.30 6.79
C ARG A 464 -18.84 1.23 6.74
N THR A 465 -18.06 1.20 7.82
CA THR A 465 -16.68 1.67 7.84
C THR A 465 -15.78 0.50 8.25
N PRO A 466 -14.46 0.60 8.12
CA PRO A 466 -13.55 -0.43 8.61
C PRO A 466 -13.62 -0.67 10.12
N PHE A 467 -14.27 0.23 10.85
CA PHE A 467 -14.31 0.22 12.32
C PHE A 467 -15.67 -0.26 12.81
N TYR A 468 -15.82 -1.56 12.82
CA TYR A 468 -17.00 -2.21 13.39
C TYR A 468 -17.03 -1.98 14.90
N TYR A 469 -18.13 -1.41 15.39
CA TYR A 469 -18.32 -1.16 16.82
C TYR A 469 -19.05 -2.29 17.51
N GLY A 470 -20.15 -2.74 16.94
CA GLY A 470 -20.94 -3.81 17.54
C GLY A 470 -22.32 -3.96 16.91
N LYS A 471 -23.14 -4.82 17.52
CA LYS A 471 -24.52 -5.13 17.11
C LYS A 471 -25.50 -4.71 18.19
N ALA A 472 -26.54 -3.95 17.84
CA ALA A 472 -27.58 -3.58 18.78
C ALA A 472 -28.39 -4.82 19.21
N ILE A 473 -28.48 -5.04 20.50
CA ILE A 473 -29.28 -6.11 21.13
C ILE A 473 -30.58 -5.58 21.72
N SER A 474 -30.66 -4.28 21.98
CA SER A 474 -31.88 -3.56 22.36
C SER A 474 -31.88 -2.17 21.73
N SER A 475 -32.92 -1.37 22.00
CA SER A 475 -32.99 0.04 21.55
C SER A 475 -31.99 0.96 22.28
N THR A 476 -31.35 0.46 23.33
CA THR A 476 -30.42 1.24 24.18
C THR A 476 -29.08 0.55 24.40
N GLU A 477 -28.90 -0.67 23.88
CA GLU A 477 -27.70 -1.47 24.17
C GLU A 477 -27.06 -2.04 22.92
N ILE A 478 -25.74 -1.94 22.84
CA ILE A 478 -24.89 -2.58 21.81
C ILE A 478 -23.97 -3.59 22.49
N GLN A 479 -23.98 -4.84 21.99
CA GLN A 479 -22.88 -5.75 22.25
C GLN A 479 -21.68 -5.29 21.41
N THR A 480 -20.70 -4.67 22.06
CA THR A 480 -19.50 -4.19 21.36
C THR A 480 -18.64 -5.36 20.94
N CYS A 481 -17.87 -5.17 19.86
CA CYS A 481 -16.94 -6.21 19.42
C CYS A 481 -15.75 -6.32 20.38
N ASP A 482 -15.29 -7.55 20.61
CA ASP A 482 -13.95 -7.76 21.15
C ASP A 482 -12.95 -7.46 20.02
N LEU A 483 -12.04 -6.52 20.24
CA LEU A 483 -11.02 -6.14 19.26
C LEU A 483 -10.14 -7.30 18.80
N THR A 484 -10.05 -8.36 19.60
CA THR A 484 -9.33 -9.58 19.24
C THR A 484 -10.11 -10.50 18.30
N ILE A 485 -11.44 -10.44 18.32
CA ILE A 485 -12.33 -11.31 17.54
C ILE A 485 -13.06 -10.56 16.43
N GLY A 486 -13.47 -9.32 16.66
CA GLY A 486 -14.37 -8.57 15.76
C GLY A 486 -13.74 -8.10 14.44
N ARG A 487 -12.42 -8.18 14.31
CA ARG A 487 -11.73 -7.85 13.05
C ARG A 487 -11.66 -9.02 12.06
N GLN A 488 -12.01 -10.24 12.49
CA GLN A 488 -12.00 -11.43 11.62
C GLN A 488 -13.33 -11.70 10.91
N VAL A 489 -14.38 -10.97 11.21
CA VAL A 489 -15.77 -11.34 10.81
C VAL A 489 -16.39 -10.34 9.82
N LEU A 490 -15.63 -9.45 9.26
CA LEU A 490 -16.06 -8.54 8.19
C LEU A 490 -15.31 -8.84 6.91
#